data_7dc2e7445c4879b6059f7fb005d8209a
#
_entry.id   7dc2e7445c4879b6059f7fb005d8209a
#
_cell.length_a   1.000
_cell.length_b   1.000
_cell.length_c   1.000
_cell.angle_alpha   90.00
_cell.angle_beta   90.00
_cell.angle_gamma   90.00
#
_symmetry.space_group_name_H-M   'P 1'
#
loop_
_entity.id
_entity.type
_entity.pdbx_description
1 polymer ?
#
loop_
_entity_poly.entity_id
_entity_poly.type
_entity_poly.pdbx_seq_one_letter_code
_entity_poly.pdbx_strand_id
1 'polypeptide(L)'
;MKGIPADQAKIIVCDNNFHGRTITIVTLSNDPSSYAGFGPFTPGFVRIPYDDIPALEEALKDPNVAGFLLEPIQGEAGVYVPHEGYLKKAYDLCKAHNVLFMADEVQTGIARTGKMLACDHEGVRPDILILGKAISGGLMPVSCVLADDEIMLTIKPGEHGSTYGGNPIAAKVSMAALQVIKDEKLEENAERLGKIFRERMKAIKSDMVEIVRGKGLLNAVVITPKNGKTAWDVCLKLRDNGLLAKPTHEHIIRFAPPLVINEEQLIEAIGIIEKTLKEFE
;
A
#
# COMPACT_ATOMS: atom_id res chain seq x y z
N MET A 1 0.66 -20.99 20.18
CA MET A 1 1.44 -19.75 20.37
C MET A 1 2.92 -20.09 20.46
N LYS A 2 3.82 -19.20 20.03
CA LYS A 2 5.26 -19.45 19.87
C LYS A 2 6.05 -19.59 21.20
N GLY A 3 5.41 -19.29 22.36
CA GLY A 3 6.06 -19.38 23.67
C GLY A 3 7.11 -18.27 23.94
N ILE A 4 6.98 -17.13 23.27
CA ILE A 4 7.85 -15.96 23.51
C ILE A 4 7.59 -15.43 24.93
N PRO A 5 8.65 -15.13 25.72
CA PRO A 5 8.49 -14.58 27.06
C PRO A 5 7.73 -13.23 27.03
N ALA A 6 7.05 -12.90 28.14
CA ALA A 6 6.33 -11.64 28.28
C ALA A 6 7.24 -10.45 27.92
N ASP A 7 6.67 -9.48 27.22
CA ASP A 7 7.32 -8.22 26.82
C ASP A 7 8.54 -8.36 25.86
N GLN A 8 8.76 -9.56 25.29
CA GLN A 8 9.90 -9.81 24.38
C GLN A 8 9.49 -10.04 22.92
N ALA A 9 8.20 -10.06 22.61
CA ALA A 9 7.74 -10.26 21.25
C ALA A 9 8.21 -9.14 20.32
N LYS A 10 8.68 -9.52 19.13
CA LYS A 10 9.13 -8.60 18.09
C LYS A 10 8.33 -8.76 16.82
N ILE A 11 8.15 -7.64 16.14
CA ILE A 11 7.54 -7.59 14.79
C ILE A 11 8.57 -7.04 13.82
N ILE A 12 8.83 -7.78 12.75
CA ILE A 12 9.64 -7.29 11.63
C ILE A 12 8.76 -6.37 10.78
N VAL A 13 9.32 -5.25 10.32
CA VAL A 13 8.71 -4.30 9.40
C VAL A 13 9.73 -3.87 8.35
N CYS A 14 9.27 -3.34 7.22
CA CYS A 14 10.17 -2.87 6.18
C CYS A 14 10.52 -1.39 6.36
N ASP A 15 11.68 -0.96 5.89
CA ASP A 15 12.01 0.45 5.71
C ASP A 15 11.04 1.11 4.73
N ASN A 16 10.85 2.42 4.82
CA ASN A 16 9.95 3.24 4.02
C ASN A 16 8.47 2.82 4.10
N ASN A 17 8.09 2.11 5.17
CA ASN A 17 6.71 1.70 5.41
C ASN A 17 5.79 2.88 5.76
N PHE A 18 4.49 2.69 5.52
CA PHE A 18 3.46 3.57 6.03
C PHE A 18 2.23 2.77 6.51
N HIS A 19 2.15 2.52 7.81
CA HIS A 19 1.06 1.76 8.41
C HIS A 19 0.07 2.62 9.23
N GLY A 20 0.20 3.95 9.19
CA GLY A 20 -0.68 4.88 9.92
C GLY A 20 0.07 5.91 10.73
N ARG A 21 -0.65 6.54 11.70
CA ARG A 21 -0.11 7.68 12.45
C ARG A 21 -0.37 7.62 13.96
N THR A 22 -0.71 6.47 14.52
CA THR A 22 -0.72 6.27 15.97
C THR A 22 0.71 6.14 16.49
N ILE A 23 0.93 6.39 17.77
CA ILE A 23 2.29 6.41 18.36
C ILE A 23 3.06 5.11 18.12
N THR A 24 2.43 3.96 18.31
CA THR A 24 3.04 2.67 18.02
C THR A 24 3.41 2.53 16.55
N ILE A 25 2.54 2.98 15.66
CA ILE A 25 2.75 2.85 14.22
C ILE A 25 3.81 3.82 13.69
N VAL A 26 3.87 5.06 14.17
CA VAL A 26 4.96 5.96 13.76
C VAL A 26 6.32 5.50 14.26
N THR A 27 6.37 4.66 15.30
CA THR A 27 7.60 3.99 15.74
C THR A 27 8.23 3.11 14.65
N LEU A 28 7.41 2.54 13.76
CA LEU A 28 7.85 1.66 12.68
C LEU A 28 8.54 2.45 11.55
N SER A 29 8.25 3.74 11.44
CA SER A 29 8.73 4.57 10.33
C SER A 29 10.22 4.91 10.46
N ASN A 30 10.91 4.99 9.33
CA ASN A 30 12.21 5.61 9.19
C ASN A 30 12.16 6.97 8.46
N ASP A 31 10.94 7.48 8.16
CA ASP A 31 10.74 8.81 7.61
C ASP A 31 10.69 9.86 8.74
N PRO A 32 11.69 10.76 8.84
CA PRO A 32 11.73 11.78 9.88
C PRO A 32 10.50 12.68 9.91
N SER A 33 9.88 12.93 8.78
CA SER A 33 8.65 13.75 8.69
C SER A 33 7.45 13.09 9.40
N SER A 34 7.51 11.78 9.58
CA SER A 34 6.45 11.00 10.21
C SER A 34 6.66 10.78 11.71
N TYR A 35 7.91 10.67 12.19
CA TYR A 35 8.16 10.31 13.58
C TYR A 35 8.92 11.36 14.41
N ALA A 36 9.65 12.30 13.79
CA ALA A 36 10.47 13.25 14.55
C ALA A 36 9.62 14.08 15.53
N GLY A 37 10.00 14.06 16.81
CA GLY A 37 9.34 14.82 17.86
C GLY A 37 8.09 14.16 18.48
N PHE A 38 7.71 12.96 18.05
CA PHE A 38 6.51 12.27 18.56
C PHE A 38 6.79 11.17 19.60
N GLY A 39 8.05 10.96 20.01
CA GLY A 39 8.39 9.99 21.06
C GLY A 39 7.80 10.34 22.46
N PRO A 40 7.89 9.42 23.45
CA PRO A 40 8.66 8.18 23.43
C PRO A 40 8.02 7.10 22.55
N PHE A 41 8.87 6.25 21.96
CA PHE A 41 8.43 5.24 20.99
C PHE A 41 8.22 3.87 21.64
N THR A 42 7.34 3.07 21.02
CA THR A 42 7.03 1.70 21.45
C THR A 42 8.18 0.77 21.03
N PRO A 43 8.76 -0.06 21.95
CA PRO A 43 9.77 -1.04 21.58
C PRO A 43 9.19 -2.27 20.88
N GLY A 44 10.06 -3.20 20.44
CA GLY A 44 9.65 -4.49 19.90
C GLY A 44 9.53 -4.54 18.37
N PHE A 45 10.13 -3.60 17.65
CA PHE A 45 10.13 -3.60 16.18
C PHE A 45 11.55 -3.74 15.62
N VAL A 46 11.67 -4.56 14.57
CA VAL A 46 12.90 -4.78 13.81
C VAL A 46 12.66 -4.31 12.37
N ARG A 47 13.40 -3.32 11.92
CA ARG A 47 13.32 -2.84 10.53
C ARG A 47 14.33 -3.55 9.64
N ILE A 48 13.89 -3.90 8.44
CA ILE A 48 14.72 -4.47 7.38
C ILE A 48 14.47 -3.73 6.07
N PRO A 49 15.39 -3.76 5.10
CA PRO A 49 15.09 -3.24 3.76
C PRO A 49 13.87 -3.93 3.15
N TYR A 50 13.09 -3.17 2.37
CA TYR A 50 11.97 -3.74 1.61
C TYR A 50 12.50 -4.55 0.41
N ASP A 51 11.82 -5.65 0.06
CA ASP A 51 12.18 -6.53 -1.05
C ASP A 51 13.56 -7.21 -0.88
N ASP A 52 13.97 -7.46 0.37
CA ASP A 52 15.24 -8.08 0.74
C ASP A 52 15.01 -9.41 1.48
N ILE A 53 15.03 -10.51 0.76
CA ILE A 53 14.87 -11.85 1.34
C ILE A 53 16.02 -12.23 2.27
N PRO A 54 17.31 -12.01 1.95
CA PRO A 54 18.40 -12.24 2.88
C PRO A 54 18.26 -11.51 4.21
N ALA A 55 17.84 -10.25 4.20
CA ALA A 55 17.61 -9.48 5.43
C ALA A 55 16.45 -10.08 6.26
N LEU A 56 15.39 -10.54 5.59
CA LEU A 56 14.29 -11.23 6.27
C LEU A 56 14.75 -12.56 6.89
N GLU A 57 15.51 -13.37 6.16
CA GLU A 57 16.07 -14.65 6.68
C GLU A 57 16.92 -14.42 7.93
N GLU A 58 17.76 -13.38 7.94
CA GLU A 58 18.57 -13.06 9.10
C GLU A 58 17.73 -12.63 10.30
N ALA A 59 16.74 -11.75 10.09
CA ALA A 59 15.85 -11.27 11.14
C ALA A 59 14.98 -12.40 11.74
N LEU A 60 14.59 -13.38 10.93
CA LEU A 60 13.78 -14.53 11.36
C LEU A 60 14.55 -15.53 12.27
N LYS A 61 15.88 -15.42 12.38
CA LYS A 61 16.68 -16.25 13.32
C LYS A 61 16.42 -15.91 14.77
N ASP A 62 15.92 -14.70 15.06
CA ASP A 62 15.53 -14.30 16.42
C ASP A 62 14.25 -15.05 16.84
N PRO A 63 14.32 -15.92 17.88
CA PRO A 63 13.17 -16.70 18.33
C PRO A 63 12.02 -15.85 18.87
N ASN A 64 12.27 -14.59 19.21
CA ASN A 64 11.27 -13.67 19.73
C ASN A 64 10.46 -12.95 18.63
N VAL A 65 10.77 -13.18 17.37
CA VAL A 65 9.98 -12.63 16.26
C VAL A 65 8.64 -13.37 16.19
N ALA A 66 7.54 -12.62 16.33
CA ALA A 66 6.17 -13.12 16.31
C ALA A 66 5.49 -12.88 14.95
N GLY A 67 5.84 -11.83 14.24
CA GLY A 67 5.20 -11.45 12.99
C GLY A 67 6.11 -10.65 12.05
N PHE A 68 5.76 -10.66 10.78
CA PHE A 68 6.30 -9.80 9.75
C PHE A 68 5.16 -9.00 9.13
N LEU A 69 5.18 -7.68 9.32
CA LEU A 69 4.19 -6.73 8.80
C LEU A 69 4.76 -5.99 7.60
N LEU A 70 4.08 -6.05 6.46
CA LEU A 70 4.49 -5.35 5.26
C LEU A 70 3.28 -4.84 4.45
N GLU A 71 3.54 -3.83 3.61
CA GLU A 71 2.67 -3.48 2.49
C GLU A 71 3.06 -4.37 1.29
N PRO A 72 2.14 -5.07 0.61
CA PRO A 72 2.47 -5.85 -0.60
C PRO A 72 3.05 -5.00 -1.74
N ILE A 73 2.67 -3.73 -1.79
CA ILE A 73 3.28 -2.67 -2.60
C ILE A 73 3.36 -1.45 -1.70
N GLN A 74 4.54 -0.88 -1.50
CA GLN A 74 4.69 0.31 -0.67
C GLN A 74 4.12 1.53 -1.38
N GLY A 75 2.94 1.99 -0.94
CA GLY A 75 2.19 3.05 -1.60
C GLY A 75 2.72 4.44 -1.33
N GLU A 76 2.83 4.83 -0.07
CA GLU A 76 3.30 6.18 0.33
C GLU A 76 4.78 6.40 0.01
N ALA A 77 5.60 5.37 0.07
CA ALA A 77 7.00 5.45 -0.36
C ALA A 77 7.18 5.81 -1.85
N GLY A 78 6.15 5.63 -2.68
CA GLY A 78 6.19 5.97 -4.10
C GLY A 78 5.86 4.80 -5.03
N VAL A 79 4.94 3.94 -4.62
CA VAL A 79 4.48 2.76 -5.37
C VAL A 79 5.65 1.82 -5.72
N TYR A 80 6.36 1.37 -4.70
CA TYR A 80 7.40 0.37 -4.87
C TYR A 80 6.77 -1.02 -4.96
N VAL A 81 6.77 -1.57 -6.17
CA VAL A 81 6.35 -2.94 -6.47
C VAL A 81 7.56 -3.85 -6.27
N PRO A 82 7.48 -4.87 -5.41
CA PRO A 82 8.61 -5.76 -5.18
C PRO A 82 8.89 -6.65 -6.39
N HIS A 83 10.06 -7.30 -6.40
CA HIS A 83 10.37 -8.29 -7.41
C HIS A 83 9.38 -9.46 -7.37
N GLU A 84 9.12 -10.05 -8.53
CA GLU A 84 8.22 -11.20 -8.65
C GLU A 84 8.67 -12.36 -7.77
N GLY A 85 7.72 -12.93 -7.01
CA GLY A 85 7.95 -14.01 -6.06
C GLY A 85 8.43 -13.56 -4.69
N TYR A 86 8.60 -12.26 -4.43
CA TYR A 86 9.01 -11.76 -3.11
C TYR A 86 7.99 -12.09 -2.03
N LEU A 87 6.71 -11.78 -2.25
CA LEU A 87 5.67 -12.02 -1.26
C LEU A 87 5.54 -13.51 -0.95
N LYS A 88 5.60 -14.35 -1.98
CA LYS A 88 5.53 -15.82 -1.80
C LYS A 88 6.71 -16.35 -1.01
N LYS A 89 7.93 -15.93 -1.33
CA LYS A 89 9.14 -16.34 -0.59
C LYS A 89 9.10 -15.86 0.87
N ALA A 90 8.72 -14.60 1.09
CA ALA A 90 8.60 -14.03 2.42
C ALA A 90 7.54 -14.78 3.25
N TYR A 91 6.40 -15.09 2.66
CA TYR A 91 5.36 -15.91 3.29
C TYR A 91 5.89 -17.30 3.68
N ASP A 92 6.55 -18.00 2.75
CA ASP A 92 7.08 -19.35 3.00
C ASP A 92 8.14 -19.33 4.13
N LEU A 93 9.01 -18.33 4.15
CA LEU A 93 9.99 -18.14 5.22
C LEU A 93 9.30 -17.90 6.58
N CYS A 94 8.31 -17.03 6.63
CA CYS A 94 7.52 -16.80 7.85
C CYS A 94 6.89 -18.10 8.37
N LYS A 95 6.29 -18.89 7.48
CA LYS A 95 5.71 -20.20 7.84
C LYS A 95 6.76 -21.17 8.37
N ALA A 96 7.93 -21.26 7.73
CA ALA A 96 9.03 -22.13 8.16
C ALA A 96 9.55 -21.78 9.55
N HIS A 97 9.50 -20.50 9.94
CA HIS A 97 9.94 -20.00 11.26
C HIS A 97 8.80 -19.85 12.28
N ASN A 98 7.59 -20.28 11.97
CA ASN A 98 6.41 -20.08 12.83
C ASN A 98 6.21 -18.60 13.18
N VAL A 99 6.24 -17.73 12.17
CA VAL A 99 6.04 -16.28 12.26
C VAL A 99 4.81 -15.91 11.44
N LEU A 100 3.96 -15.03 11.97
CA LEU A 100 2.75 -14.59 11.29
C LEU A 100 3.10 -13.63 10.14
N PHE A 101 2.64 -13.95 8.94
CA PHE A 101 2.73 -13.05 7.80
C PHE A 101 1.53 -12.11 7.80
N MET A 102 1.77 -10.82 7.97
CA MET A 102 0.73 -9.78 8.12
C MET A 102 0.79 -8.82 6.93
N ALA A 103 -0.28 -8.79 6.13
CA ALA A 103 -0.38 -7.93 4.97
C ALA A 103 -1.22 -6.69 5.24
N ASP A 104 -0.62 -5.53 5.11
CA ASP A 104 -1.31 -4.25 5.08
C ASP A 104 -1.78 -3.95 3.66
N GLU A 105 -3.01 -4.32 3.37
CA GLU A 105 -3.68 -4.11 2.09
C GLU A 105 -4.59 -2.85 2.10
N VAL A 106 -4.37 -1.94 3.03
CA VAL A 106 -5.17 -0.72 3.17
C VAL A 106 -5.10 0.16 1.91
N GLN A 107 -3.96 0.19 1.21
CA GLN A 107 -3.84 0.90 -0.06
C GLN A 107 -3.96 0.00 -1.29
N THR A 108 -3.50 -1.22 -1.19
CA THR A 108 -3.32 -2.15 -2.33
C THR A 108 -4.53 -3.03 -2.57
N GLY A 109 -5.31 -3.30 -1.54
CA GLY A 109 -6.49 -4.16 -1.62
C GLY A 109 -7.69 -3.53 -2.31
N ILE A 110 -8.78 -4.29 -2.34
CA ILE A 110 -10.09 -3.92 -2.90
C ILE A 110 -9.95 -3.49 -4.36
N ALA A 111 -9.43 -4.41 -5.18
CA ALA A 111 -9.27 -4.31 -6.64
C ALA A 111 -8.24 -3.28 -7.15
N ARG A 112 -7.61 -2.48 -6.27
CA ARG A 112 -6.72 -1.37 -6.67
C ARG A 112 -5.59 -1.81 -7.59
N THR A 113 -5.04 -3.00 -7.38
CA THR A 113 -3.89 -3.52 -8.14
C THR A 113 -4.28 -4.48 -9.27
N GLY A 114 -5.58 -4.61 -9.58
CA GLY A 114 -6.09 -5.50 -10.62
C GLY A 114 -6.45 -6.92 -10.13
N LYS A 115 -6.34 -7.15 -8.82
CA LYS A 115 -6.85 -8.32 -8.09
C LYS A 115 -7.55 -7.82 -6.84
N MET A 116 -8.41 -8.65 -6.23
CA MET A 116 -9.09 -8.28 -4.99
C MET A 116 -8.08 -7.86 -3.93
N LEU A 117 -7.00 -8.61 -3.76
CA LEU A 117 -5.85 -8.30 -2.89
C LEU A 117 -4.56 -8.28 -3.72
N ALA A 118 -3.58 -7.47 -3.34
CA ALA A 118 -2.28 -7.51 -4.00
C ALA A 118 -1.55 -8.84 -3.73
N CYS A 119 -1.77 -9.46 -2.58
CA CYS A 119 -1.27 -10.79 -2.26
C CYS A 119 -1.76 -11.88 -3.24
N ASP A 120 -2.93 -11.71 -3.87
CA ASP A 120 -3.49 -12.67 -4.83
C ASP A 120 -2.64 -12.78 -6.11
N HIS A 121 -1.82 -11.77 -6.43
CA HIS A 121 -0.92 -11.84 -7.58
C HIS A 121 0.12 -12.96 -7.46
N GLU A 122 0.47 -13.34 -6.24
CA GLU A 122 1.44 -14.41 -5.96
C GLU A 122 0.81 -15.61 -5.21
N GLY A 123 -0.52 -15.66 -5.13
CA GLY A 123 -1.25 -16.74 -4.46
C GLY A 123 -0.95 -16.84 -2.97
N VAL A 124 -0.67 -15.72 -2.32
CA VAL A 124 -0.39 -15.65 -0.89
C VAL A 124 -1.66 -15.34 -0.11
N ARG A 125 -2.00 -16.19 0.86
CA ARG A 125 -3.03 -15.92 1.86
C ARG A 125 -2.34 -15.52 3.17
N PRO A 126 -2.35 -14.23 3.55
CA PRO A 126 -1.72 -13.78 4.78
C PRO A 126 -2.42 -14.37 6.01
N ASP A 127 -1.68 -14.51 7.12
CA ASP A 127 -2.23 -14.93 8.40
C ASP A 127 -3.09 -13.84 9.03
N ILE A 128 -2.67 -12.58 8.83
CA ILE A 128 -3.43 -11.39 9.23
C ILE A 128 -3.52 -10.47 8.02
N LEU A 129 -4.75 -10.12 7.65
CA LEU A 129 -5.05 -9.21 6.56
C LEU A 129 -5.66 -7.92 7.12
N ILE A 130 -5.06 -6.79 6.77
CA ILE A 130 -5.52 -5.46 7.19
C ILE A 130 -6.12 -4.75 5.98
N LEU A 131 -7.39 -4.34 6.10
CA LEU A 131 -8.14 -3.62 5.06
C LEU A 131 -8.65 -2.28 5.60
N GLY A 132 -8.75 -1.30 4.70
CA GLY A 132 -9.26 0.03 5.03
C GLY A 132 -9.56 0.83 3.76
N LYS A 133 -9.59 2.14 3.86
CA LYS A 133 -9.80 3.08 2.73
C LYS A 133 -10.93 2.64 1.78
N ALA A 134 -10.58 1.94 0.70
CA ALA A 134 -11.51 1.55 -0.36
C ALA A 134 -12.59 0.55 0.08
N ILE A 135 -12.47 -0.10 1.24
CA ILE A 135 -13.45 -1.10 1.69
C ILE A 135 -14.88 -0.52 1.84
N SER A 136 -15.01 0.78 2.03
CA SER A 136 -16.30 1.47 2.10
C SER A 136 -16.68 2.22 0.82
N GLY A 137 -15.94 2.05 -0.27
CA GLY A 137 -16.13 2.86 -1.48
C GLY A 137 -15.87 4.37 -1.25
N GLY A 138 -15.22 4.74 -0.14
CA GLY A 138 -14.93 6.13 0.22
C GLY A 138 -16.07 6.87 0.93
N LEU A 139 -17.19 6.21 1.21
CA LEU A 139 -18.37 6.84 1.81
C LEU A 139 -18.30 6.94 3.33
N MET A 140 -17.62 6.01 3.99
CA MET A 140 -17.56 5.95 5.46
C MET A 140 -16.18 5.49 5.93
N PRO A 141 -15.60 6.14 6.98
CA PRO A 141 -14.38 5.65 7.60
C PRO A 141 -14.63 4.28 8.25
N VAL A 142 -13.97 3.26 7.71
CA VAL A 142 -14.01 1.89 8.23
C VAL A 142 -12.73 1.15 7.86
N SER A 143 -12.31 0.28 8.76
CA SER A 143 -11.23 -0.67 8.54
C SER A 143 -11.58 -2.00 9.20
N CYS A 144 -10.92 -3.05 8.79
CA CYS A 144 -11.03 -4.35 9.45
C CYS A 144 -9.70 -5.09 9.45
N VAL A 145 -9.55 -5.97 10.40
CA VAL A 145 -8.49 -6.96 10.49
C VAL A 145 -9.12 -8.33 10.41
N LEU A 146 -8.62 -9.16 9.53
CA LEU A 146 -9.09 -10.52 9.28
C LEU A 146 -7.97 -11.50 9.62
N ALA A 147 -8.29 -12.52 10.37
CA ALA A 147 -7.41 -13.63 10.68
C ALA A 147 -8.24 -14.89 10.98
N ASP A 148 -7.61 -16.06 10.95
CA ASP A 148 -8.26 -17.28 11.36
C ASP A 148 -8.52 -17.29 12.88
N ASP A 149 -9.49 -18.10 13.32
CA ASP A 149 -9.94 -18.18 14.71
C ASP A 149 -8.79 -18.47 15.68
N GLU A 150 -7.83 -19.29 15.31
CA GLU A 150 -6.65 -19.59 16.13
C GLU A 150 -5.84 -18.35 16.53
N ILE A 151 -5.86 -17.31 15.69
CA ILE A 151 -5.20 -16.04 15.95
C ILE A 151 -6.18 -15.09 16.63
N MET A 152 -7.37 -14.90 16.03
CA MET A 152 -8.33 -13.89 16.47
C MET A 152 -8.86 -14.17 17.88
N LEU A 153 -9.12 -15.43 18.22
CA LEU A 153 -9.65 -15.84 19.53
C LEU A 153 -8.59 -15.87 20.65
N THR A 154 -7.36 -15.44 20.38
CA THR A 154 -6.41 -15.14 21.45
C THR A 154 -6.80 -13.91 22.24
N ILE A 155 -7.51 -12.97 21.60
CA ILE A 155 -8.10 -11.78 22.25
C ILE A 155 -9.37 -12.22 23.00
N LYS A 156 -9.41 -12.02 24.31
CA LYS A 156 -10.53 -12.42 25.15
C LYS A 156 -11.54 -11.28 25.29
N PRO A 157 -12.80 -11.59 25.66
CA PRO A 157 -13.80 -10.57 25.95
C PRO A 157 -13.28 -9.54 26.97
N GLY A 158 -13.39 -8.25 26.60
CA GLY A 158 -12.94 -7.14 27.44
C GLY A 158 -11.47 -6.68 27.23
N GLU A 159 -10.67 -7.44 26.49
CA GLU A 159 -9.26 -7.07 26.23
C GLU A 159 -9.09 -6.09 25.06
N HIS A 160 -10.08 -6.00 24.18
CA HIS A 160 -10.09 -5.07 23.05
C HIS A 160 -11.49 -4.50 22.83
N GLY A 161 -11.57 -3.26 22.37
CA GLY A 161 -12.84 -2.63 22.07
C GLY A 161 -12.69 -1.36 21.22
N SER A 162 -13.79 -0.96 20.60
CA SER A 162 -13.93 0.27 19.84
C SER A 162 -15.38 0.76 19.98
N THR A 163 -15.57 2.07 20.22
CA THR A 163 -16.90 2.64 20.35
C THR A 163 -17.73 2.50 19.07
N TYR A 164 -17.10 2.65 17.90
CA TYR A 164 -17.76 2.57 16.60
C TYR A 164 -17.49 1.28 15.83
N GLY A 165 -16.60 0.43 16.34
CA GLY A 165 -16.28 -0.86 15.71
C GLY A 165 -17.51 -1.76 15.60
N GLY A 166 -17.68 -2.41 14.46
CA GLY A 166 -18.80 -3.32 14.20
C GLY A 166 -20.16 -2.62 14.00
N ASN A 167 -20.20 -1.29 13.79
CA ASN A 167 -21.49 -0.63 13.56
C ASN A 167 -22.15 -1.09 12.26
N PRO A 168 -23.50 -1.25 12.25
CA PRO A 168 -24.21 -1.86 11.14
C PRO A 168 -24.20 -1.00 9.86
N ILE A 169 -24.04 0.33 9.97
CA ILE A 169 -23.97 1.21 8.80
C ILE A 169 -22.66 0.95 8.05
N ALA A 170 -21.52 0.92 8.75
CA ALA A 170 -20.23 0.62 8.13
C ALA A 170 -20.22 -0.75 7.46
N ALA A 171 -20.81 -1.76 8.13
CA ALA A 171 -20.92 -3.11 7.57
C ALA A 171 -21.74 -3.11 6.26
N LYS A 172 -22.91 -2.46 6.23
CA LYS A 172 -23.76 -2.38 5.04
C LYS A 172 -23.11 -1.59 3.89
N VAL A 173 -22.45 -0.49 4.20
CA VAL A 173 -21.71 0.30 3.20
C VAL A 173 -20.57 -0.52 2.61
N SER A 174 -19.80 -1.23 3.43
CA SER A 174 -18.70 -2.09 2.96
C SER A 174 -19.21 -3.24 2.09
N MET A 175 -20.33 -3.89 2.49
CA MET A 175 -20.96 -4.92 1.67
C MET A 175 -21.38 -4.39 0.29
N ALA A 176 -21.97 -3.21 0.24
CA ALA A 176 -22.40 -2.58 -1.02
C ALA A 176 -21.17 -2.23 -1.89
N ALA A 177 -20.13 -1.66 -1.30
CA ALA A 177 -18.90 -1.35 -2.02
C ALA A 177 -18.25 -2.60 -2.63
N LEU A 178 -18.15 -3.69 -1.86
CA LEU A 178 -17.62 -4.96 -2.36
C LEU A 178 -18.50 -5.59 -3.45
N GLN A 179 -19.83 -5.38 -3.38
CA GLN A 179 -20.73 -5.85 -4.42
C GLN A 179 -20.52 -5.08 -5.73
N VAL A 180 -20.36 -3.75 -5.68
CA VAL A 180 -20.04 -2.92 -6.84
C VAL A 180 -18.73 -3.36 -7.52
N ILE A 181 -17.68 -3.67 -6.74
CA ILE A 181 -16.42 -4.20 -7.30
C ILE A 181 -16.65 -5.42 -8.18
N LYS A 182 -17.52 -6.34 -7.74
CA LYS A 182 -17.85 -7.57 -8.47
C LYS A 182 -18.75 -7.30 -9.68
N ASP A 183 -19.83 -6.54 -9.48
CA ASP A 183 -20.86 -6.30 -10.51
C ASP A 183 -20.26 -5.52 -11.69
N GLU A 184 -19.39 -4.56 -11.42
CA GLU A 184 -18.76 -3.72 -12.43
C GLU A 184 -17.40 -4.27 -12.91
N LYS A 185 -16.96 -5.45 -12.41
CA LYS A 185 -15.69 -6.12 -12.77
C LYS A 185 -14.48 -5.19 -12.65
N LEU A 186 -14.41 -4.49 -11.51
CA LEU A 186 -13.41 -3.44 -11.34
C LEU A 186 -11.97 -3.97 -11.19
N GLU A 187 -11.78 -5.25 -10.85
CA GLU A 187 -10.48 -5.91 -10.90
C GLU A 187 -9.93 -5.93 -12.34
N GLU A 188 -10.74 -6.41 -13.28
CA GLU A 188 -10.37 -6.51 -14.70
C GLU A 188 -10.18 -5.11 -15.32
N ASN A 189 -11.03 -4.15 -14.93
CA ASN A 189 -10.89 -2.77 -15.39
C ASN A 189 -9.58 -2.16 -14.88
N ALA A 190 -9.24 -2.34 -13.60
CA ALA A 190 -8.01 -1.83 -13.02
C ALA A 190 -6.76 -2.45 -13.66
N GLU A 191 -6.75 -3.76 -13.92
CA GLU A 191 -5.63 -4.42 -14.59
C GLU A 191 -5.45 -3.90 -16.02
N ARG A 192 -6.52 -3.88 -16.80
CA ARG A 192 -6.51 -3.43 -18.20
C ARG A 192 -6.08 -1.97 -18.33
N LEU A 193 -6.73 -1.07 -17.59
CA LEU A 193 -6.43 0.36 -17.68
C LEU A 193 -5.07 0.72 -17.08
N GLY A 194 -4.66 0.02 -16.02
CA GLY A 194 -3.33 0.19 -15.46
C GLY A 194 -2.21 -0.18 -16.45
N LYS A 195 -2.40 -1.22 -17.25
CA LYS A 195 -1.48 -1.59 -18.32
C LYS A 195 -1.41 -0.50 -19.39
N ILE A 196 -2.56 -0.02 -19.87
CA ILE A 196 -2.65 1.07 -20.83
C ILE A 196 -1.94 2.33 -20.30
N PHE A 197 -2.19 2.71 -19.04
CA PHE A 197 -1.54 3.85 -18.42
C PHE A 197 -0.01 3.73 -18.47
N ARG A 198 0.53 2.62 -17.98
CA ARG A 198 2.01 2.42 -17.94
C ARG A 198 2.64 2.37 -19.33
N GLU A 199 1.99 1.74 -20.30
CA GLU A 199 2.47 1.69 -21.68
C GLU A 199 2.50 3.07 -22.33
N ARG A 200 1.41 3.83 -22.20
CA ARG A 200 1.30 5.19 -22.73
C ARG A 200 2.28 6.15 -22.06
N MET A 201 2.40 6.10 -20.73
CA MET A 201 3.33 6.95 -19.99
C MET A 201 4.79 6.68 -20.37
N LYS A 202 5.17 5.42 -20.59
CA LYS A 202 6.51 5.05 -21.07
C LYS A 202 6.78 5.50 -22.51
N ALA A 203 5.74 5.70 -23.31
CA ALA A 203 5.85 6.17 -24.69
C ALA A 203 5.97 7.69 -24.81
N ILE A 204 5.69 8.45 -23.74
CA ILE A 204 5.87 9.90 -23.72
C ILE A 204 7.37 10.21 -23.88
N LYS A 205 7.70 10.95 -24.92
CA LYS A 205 9.06 11.45 -25.13
C LYS A 205 9.26 12.71 -24.30
N SER A 206 9.76 12.54 -23.09
CA SER A 206 10.09 13.64 -22.19
C SER A 206 11.28 13.26 -21.33
N ASP A 207 12.26 14.14 -21.25
CA ASP A 207 13.45 13.99 -20.40
C ASP A 207 13.10 14.02 -18.91
N MET A 208 11.89 14.45 -18.57
CA MET A 208 11.40 14.47 -17.20
C MET A 208 10.89 13.13 -16.72
N VAL A 209 10.50 12.20 -17.59
CA VAL A 209 10.00 10.88 -17.19
C VAL A 209 11.16 9.91 -17.04
N GLU A 210 11.51 9.60 -15.79
CA GLU A 210 12.61 8.68 -15.49
C GLU A 210 12.13 7.24 -15.37
N ILE A 211 11.10 7.00 -14.52
CA ILE A 211 10.57 5.67 -14.26
C ILE A 211 9.04 5.72 -14.25
N VAL A 212 8.41 4.74 -14.88
CA VAL A 212 6.97 4.46 -14.76
C VAL A 212 6.80 3.08 -14.16
N ARG A 213 6.18 2.99 -12.98
CA ARG A 213 5.95 1.74 -12.25
C ARG A 213 4.56 1.67 -11.64
N GLY A 214 4.13 0.48 -11.27
CA GLY A 214 2.84 0.26 -10.63
C GLY A 214 2.21 -1.08 -10.98
N LYS A 215 1.03 -1.33 -10.42
CA LYS A 215 0.21 -2.52 -10.67
C LYS A 215 -1.27 -2.13 -10.66
N GLY A 216 -2.04 -2.61 -11.61
CA GLY A 216 -3.42 -2.15 -11.80
C GLY A 216 -3.49 -0.62 -11.92
N LEU A 217 -4.42 0.00 -11.22
CA LEU A 217 -4.59 1.46 -11.12
C LEU A 217 -3.88 2.08 -9.90
N LEU A 218 -2.81 1.48 -9.42
CA LEU A 218 -1.87 2.07 -8.48
C LEU A 218 -0.54 2.29 -9.19
N ASN A 219 -0.27 3.51 -9.63
CA ASN A 219 0.88 3.83 -10.47
C ASN A 219 1.66 5.02 -9.92
N ALA A 220 2.95 5.08 -10.25
CA ALA A 220 3.81 6.22 -10.02
C ALA A 220 4.64 6.54 -11.25
N VAL A 221 4.91 7.82 -11.42
CA VAL A 221 5.87 8.36 -12.37
C VAL A 221 6.94 9.07 -11.55
N VAL A 222 8.17 8.58 -11.66
CA VAL A 222 9.35 9.26 -11.13
C VAL A 222 9.80 10.27 -12.16
N ILE A 223 10.01 11.48 -11.72
CA ILE A 223 10.45 12.57 -12.59
C ILE A 223 11.89 12.99 -12.26
N THR A 224 12.66 13.33 -13.26
CA THR A 224 13.92 14.05 -13.11
C THR A 224 13.63 15.54 -12.95
N PRO A 225 13.98 16.18 -11.83
CA PRO A 225 13.77 17.61 -11.65
C PRO A 225 14.50 18.41 -12.73
N LYS A 226 13.81 19.39 -13.28
CA LYS A 226 14.37 20.27 -14.32
C LYS A 226 14.25 21.72 -13.89
N ASN A 227 15.32 22.50 -14.05
CA ASN A 227 15.34 23.93 -13.69
C ASN A 227 14.87 24.22 -12.23
N GLY A 228 15.20 23.32 -11.28
CA GLY A 228 14.78 23.43 -9.88
C GLY A 228 13.30 23.11 -9.63
N LYS A 229 12.58 22.61 -10.64
CA LYS A 229 11.18 22.21 -10.53
C LYS A 229 11.06 20.76 -10.06
N THR A 230 10.22 20.55 -9.06
CA THR A 230 9.99 19.25 -8.40
C THR A 230 8.66 18.61 -8.84
N ALA A 231 8.37 17.42 -8.34
CA ALA A 231 7.06 16.78 -8.54
C ALA A 231 5.90 17.66 -8.02
N TRP A 232 6.14 18.50 -7.01
CA TRP A 232 5.15 19.44 -6.52
C TRP A 232 4.78 20.49 -7.58
N ASP A 233 5.77 21.12 -8.23
CA ASP A 233 5.53 22.10 -9.29
C ASP A 233 4.75 21.47 -10.46
N VAL A 234 5.11 20.24 -10.85
CA VAL A 234 4.39 19.50 -11.89
C VAL A 234 2.94 19.23 -11.48
N CYS A 235 2.69 18.83 -10.23
CA CYS A 235 1.33 18.61 -9.73
C CYS A 235 0.49 19.91 -9.69
N LEU A 236 1.10 21.05 -9.35
CA LEU A 236 0.41 22.34 -9.44
C LEU A 236 0.03 22.67 -10.88
N LYS A 237 0.91 22.41 -11.83
CA LYS A 237 0.62 22.65 -13.24
C LYS A 237 -0.40 21.66 -13.82
N LEU A 238 -0.35 20.40 -13.39
CA LEU A 238 -1.41 19.42 -13.72
C LEU A 238 -2.78 19.91 -13.25
N ARG A 239 -2.87 20.42 -12.02
CA ARG A 239 -4.10 21.03 -11.49
C ARG A 239 -4.59 22.17 -12.39
N ASP A 240 -3.71 23.07 -12.80
CA ASP A 240 -4.06 24.19 -13.65
C ASP A 240 -4.52 23.75 -15.05
N ASN A 241 -4.04 22.60 -15.51
CA ASN A 241 -4.47 21.94 -16.73
C ASN A 241 -5.70 20.99 -16.54
N GLY A 242 -6.29 20.91 -15.33
CA GLY A 242 -7.52 20.19 -15.05
C GLY A 242 -7.35 18.77 -14.49
N LEU A 243 -6.13 18.36 -14.09
CA LEU A 243 -5.87 17.05 -13.52
C LEU A 243 -5.27 17.16 -12.11
N LEU A 244 -5.94 16.58 -11.12
CA LEU A 244 -5.40 16.48 -9.77
C LEU A 244 -4.51 15.24 -9.63
N ALA A 245 -3.28 15.44 -9.16
CA ALA A 245 -2.34 14.39 -8.85
C ALA A 245 -1.64 14.68 -7.52
N LYS A 246 -1.09 13.65 -6.88
CA LYS A 246 -0.42 13.78 -5.58
C LYS A 246 1.07 13.50 -5.72
N PRO A 247 1.94 14.46 -5.37
CA PRO A 247 3.35 14.18 -5.23
C PRO A 247 3.60 13.33 -3.98
N THR A 248 4.58 12.47 -4.06
CA THR A 248 5.09 11.66 -2.96
C THR A 248 6.60 11.78 -3.01
N HIS A 249 7.20 12.27 -1.94
CA HIS A 249 8.60 12.73 -1.97
C HIS A 249 8.84 13.80 -3.05
N GLU A 250 10.11 14.18 -3.27
CA GLU A 250 10.44 15.31 -4.15
C GLU A 250 10.26 15.03 -5.66
N HIS A 251 10.34 13.74 -6.04
CA HIS A 251 10.49 13.35 -7.45
C HIS A 251 9.43 12.38 -7.95
N ILE A 252 8.44 12.00 -7.13
CA ILE A 252 7.49 10.96 -7.47
C ILE A 252 6.08 11.55 -7.52
N ILE A 253 5.36 11.30 -8.62
CA ILE A 253 3.95 11.63 -8.74
C ILE A 253 3.16 10.32 -8.76
N ARG A 254 2.21 10.20 -7.83
CA ARG A 254 1.36 9.02 -7.72
C ARG A 254 0.02 9.24 -8.42
N PHE A 255 -0.36 8.28 -9.25
CA PHE A 255 -1.62 8.25 -9.98
C PHE A 255 -2.45 7.04 -9.54
N ALA A 256 -3.58 7.30 -8.89
CA ALA A 256 -4.50 6.30 -8.39
C ALA A 256 -5.95 6.74 -8.68
N PRO A 257 -6.38 6.74 -9.96
CA PRO A 257 -7.70 7.21 -10.34
C PRO A 257 -8.80 6.31 -9.74
N PRO A 258 -10.07 6.75 -9.73
CA PRO A 258 -11.20 5.90 -9.36
C PRO A 258 -11.20 4.60 -10.17
N LEU A 259 -11.56 3.47 -9.53
CA LEU A 259 -11.59 2.18 -10.23
C LEU A 259 -12.63 2.12 -11.35
N VAL A 260 -13.65 2.97 -11.29
CA VAL A 260 -14.72 3.11 -12.29
C VAL A 260 -14.33 3.99 -13.48
N ILE A 261 -13.11 4.54 -13.52
CA ILE A 261 -12.63 5.31 -14.66
C ILE A 261 -12.76 4.49 -15.95
N ASN A 262 -13.18 5.10 -17.04
CA ASN A 262 -13.18 4.46 -18.35
C ASN A 262 -11.91 4.80 -19.15
N GLU A 263 -11.76 4.16 -20.32
CA GLU A 263 -10.57 4.33 -21.13
C GLU A 263 -10.45 5.73 -21.73
N GLU A 264 -11.56 6.35 -22.15
CA GLU A 264 -11.59 7.71 -22.67
C GLU A 264 -11.05 8.71 -21.64
N GLN A 265 -11.57 8.65 -20.42
CA GLN A 265 -11.12 9.49 -19.30
C GLN A 265 -9.64 9.26 -18.97
N LEU A 266 -9.18 8.01 -19.03
CA LEU A 266 -7.78 7.69 -18.79
C LEU A 266 -6.88 8.29 -19.88
N ILE A 267 -7.26 8.19 -21.16
CA ILE A 267 -6.51 8.75 -22.28
C ILE A 267 -6.49 10.27 -22.22
N GLU A 268 -7.59 10.91 -21.87
CA GLU A 268 -7.65 12.35 -21.62
C GLU A 268 -6.68 12.78 -20.52
N ALA A 269 -6.69 12.07 -19.38
CA ALA A 269 -5.77 12.33 -18.28
C ALA A 269 -4.30 12.20 -18.71
N ILE A 270 -3.96 11.17 -19.49
CA ILE A 270 -2.62 10.98 -20.03
C ILE A 270 -2.24 12.12 -20.97
N GLY A 271 -3.16 12.59 -21.80
CA GLY A 271 -2.96 13.75 -22.69
C GLY A 271 -2.64 15.03 -21.89
N ILE A 272 -3.34 15.25 -20.77
CA ILE A 272 -3.05 16.36 -19.86
C ILE A 272 -1.67 16.22 -19.23
N ILE A 273 -1.28 15.00 -18.82
CA ILE A 273 0.06 14.75 -18.27
C ILE A 273 1.13 15.05 -19.32
N GLU A 274 1.00 14.53 -20.53
CA GLU A 274 1.95 14.76 -21.62
C GLU A 274 2.08 16.25 -21.96
N LYS A 275 0.96 16.94 -22.10
CA LYS A 275 0.94 18.40 -22.33
C LYS A 275 1.68 19.12 -21.20
N THR A 276 1.38 18.77 -19.95
CA THR A 276 1.99 19.42 -18.77
C THR A 276 3.49 19.22 -18.74
N LEU A 277 3.99 18.00 -18.97
CA LEU A 277 5.43 17.72 -18.99
C LEU A 277 6.16 18.56 -20.05
N LYS A 278 5.59 18.71 -21.24
CA LYS A 278 6.15 19.55 -22.32
C LYS A 278 6.26 21.03 -21.95
N GLU A 279 5.45 21.53 -21.04
CA GLU A 279 5.53 22.92 -20.57
C GLU A 279 6.73 23.18 -19.64
N PHE A 280 7.42 22.11 -19.18
CA PHE A 280 8.63 22.18 -18.37
C PHE A 280 9.91 21.93 -19.17
N GLU A 281 9.80 21.51 -20.41
CA GLU A 281 10.93 21.30 -21.35
C GLU A 281 11.38 22.60 -21.99
#